data_88dfd66240f03287c27d56d29794ada3
#
_entry.id   88dfd66240f03287c27d56d29794ada3
#
_cell.length_a   1.000
_cell.length_b   1.000
_cell.length_c   1.000
_cell.angle_alpha   90.00
_cell.angle_beta   90.00
_cell.angle_gamma   90.00
#
_symmetry.space_group_name_H-M   'P 1'
#
loop_
_entity.id
_entity.type
_entity.pdbx_description
1 polymer ?
#
loop_
_entity_poly.entity_id
_entity_poly.type
_entity_poly.pdbx_seq_one_letter_code
_entity_poly.pdbx_strand_id
1 'polypeptide(L)' 'RQVEAHFTDGTTLTGEAIGLNEDASLILRTQDGTDHTVRTADVGVL' A
#
# COMPACT_ATOMS: atom_id res chain seq x y z
N ARG A 1 7.42 7.64 2.78
CA ARG A 1 7.45 6.82 3.99
C ARG A 1 7.14 5.37 3.65
N GLN A 2 7.93 4.45 4.18
CA GLN A 2 7.74 3.02 3.91
C GLN A 2 6.60 2.46 4.75
N VAL A 3 5.74 1.70 4.11
CA VAL A 3 4.61 1.05 4.77
C VAL A 3 4.52 -0.40 4.32
N GLU A 4 3.81 -1.20 5.11
CA GLU A 4 3.56 -2.59 4.81
C GLU A 4 2.06 -2.84 4.85
N ALA A 5 1.51 -3.33 3.75
CA ALA A 5 0.08 -3.62 3.64
C ALA A 5 -0.12 -5.14 3.75
N HIS A 6 -0.96 -5.56 4.71
CA HIS A 6 -1.30 -6.96 4.92
C HIS A 6 -2.71 -7.20 4.42
N PHE A 7 -2.83 -8.05 3.41
CA PHE A 7 -4.12 -8.34 2.78
C PHE A 7 -4.80 -9.54 3.44
N THR A 8 -6.11 -9.62 3.25
CA THR A 8 -6.92 -10.69 3.88
C THR A 8 -6.61 -12.09 3.36
N ASP A 9 -6.01 -12.19 2.18
CA ASP A 9 -5.61 -13.47 1.59
C ASP A 9 -4.25 -13.97 2.10
N GLY A 10 -3.63 -13.25 3.03
CA GLY A 10 -2.34 -13.62 3.60
C GLY A 10 -1.13 -13.05 2.89
N THR A 11 -1.33 -12.28 1.83
CA THR A 11 -0.21 -11.64 1.12
C THR A 11 0.17 -10.32 1.77
N THR A 12 1.39 -9.88 1.51
CA THR A 12 1.93 -8.63 2.05
C THR A 12 2.58 -7.84 0.91
N LEU A 13 2.35 -6.54 0.92
CA LEU A 13 2.95 -5.64 -0.06
C LEU A 13 3.67 -4.52 0.69
N THR A 14 4.95 -4.33 0.40
CA THR A 14 5.77 -3.31 1.04
C THR A 14 6.16 -2.26 0.01
N GLY A 15 6.05 -1.00 0.37
CA GLY A 15 6.43 0.08 -0.51
C GLY A 15 6.27 1.44 0.15
N GLU A 16 6.34 2.48 -0.67
CA GLU A 16 6.22 3.85 -0.20
C GLU A 16 4.79 4.35 -0.39
N ALA A 17 4.23 4.94 0.67
CA ALA A 17 2.92 5.58 0.60
C ALA A 17 3.10 6.93 -0.09
N ILE A 18 2.61 7.06 -1.33
CA ILE A 18 2.83 8.26 -2.14
C ILE A 18 1.59 9.15 -2.24
N GLY A 19 0.43 8.68 -1.84
CA GLY A 19 -0.76 9.52 -1.88
C GLY A 19 -2.03 8.74 -1.63
N LEU A 20 -3.15 9.44 -1.80
CA LEU A 20 -4.48 8.88 -1.67
C LEU A 20 -5.28 9.18 -2.92
N ASN A 21 -6.15 8.25 -3.30
CA ASN A 21 -7.14 8.48 -4.36
C ASN A 21 -8.35 9.22 -3.79
N GLU A 22 -9.24 9.63 -4.66
CA GLU A 22 -10.46 10.34 -4.27
C GLU A 22 -11.34 9.53 -3.33
N ASP A 23 -11.31 8.20 -3.45
CA ASP A 23 -12.07 7.29 -2.59
C ASP A 23 -11.34 6.94 -1.29
N ALA A 24 -10.25 7.65 -0.99
CA ALA A 24 -9.41 7.45 0.18
C ALA A 24 -8.59 6.16 0.15
N SER A 25 -8.52 5.47 -1.00
CA SER A 25 -7.64 4.32 -1.12
C SER A 25 -6.18 4.78 -1.18
N LEU A 26 -5.29 4.01 -0.58
CA LEU A 26 -3.87 4.35 -0.51
C LEU A 26 -3.17 3.98 -1.82
N ILE A 27 -2.33 4.88 -2.31
CA ILE A 27 -1.44 4.58 -3.44
C ILE A 27 -0.07 4.22 -2.86
N LEU A 28 0.36 3.01 -3.14
CA LEU A 28 1.61 2.46 -2.63
C LEU A 28 2.52 2.13 -3.80
N ARG A 29 3.72 2.70 -3.80
CA ARG A 29 4.72 2.45 -4.84
C ARG A 29 5.72 1.43 -4.35
N THR A 30 5.82 0.31 -5.06
CA THR A 30 6.80 -0.72 -4.74
C THR A 30 8.18 -0.36 -5.28
N GLN A 31 9.19 -1.12 -4.87
CA GLN A 31 10.58 -0.83 -5.20
C GLN A 31 10.86 -0.86 -6.70
N ASP A 32 10.09 -1.63 -7.46
CA ASP A 32 10.23 -1.72 -8.92
C ASP A 32 9.58 -0.55 -9.66
N GLY A 33 9.02 0.43 -8.92
CA GLY A 33 8.39 1.59 -9.51
C GLY A 33 6.92 1.42 -9.88
N THR A 34 6.32 0.30 -9.52
CA THR A 34 4.90 0.02 -9.82
C THR A 34 4.01 0.59 -8.73
N ASP A 35 2.95 1.30 -9.14
CA ASP A 35 1.98 1.86 -8.21
C ASP A 35 0.81 0.88 -8.03
N HIS A 36 0.44 0.66 -6.78
CA HIS A 36 -0.67 -0.22 -6.42
C HIS A 36 -1.70 0.56 -5.62
N THR A 37 -2.98 0.30 -5.89
CA THR A 37 -4.07 0.89 -5.12
C THR A 37 -4.46 -0.09 -4.03
N VAL A 38 -4.35 0.33 -2.77
CA VAL A 38 -4.63 -0.51 -1.60
C VAL A 38 -5.93 -0.04 -0.96
N ARG A 39 -6.94 -0.90 -0.95
CA ARG A 39 -8.26 -0.57 -0.43
C ARG A 39 -8.61 -1.34 0.82
N THR A 40 -8.46 -2.66 0.79
CA THR A 40 -8.84 -3.53 1.89
C THR A 40 -7.62 -4.25 2.42
N ALA A 41 -6.94 -3.61 3.37
CA ALA A 41 -5.72 -4.17 3.95
C ALA A 41 -5.43 -3.46 5.27
N ASP A 42 -4.67 -4.14 6.12
CA ASP A 42 -4.09 -3.52 7.31
C ASP A 42 -2.75 -2.92 6.93
N VAL A 43 -2.58 -1.64 7.17
CA VAL A 43 -1.36 -0.93 6.79
C VAL A 43 -0.62 -0.52 8.04
N GLY A 44 0.65 -0.93 8.11
CA GLY A 44 1.54 -0.55 9.20
C GLY A 44 2.69 0.30 8.68
N VAL A 45 3.19 1.19 9.52
CA VAL A 45 4.34 2.02 9.20
C VAL A 45 5.61 1.29 9.60
N LEU A 46 6.54 1.22 8.69
CA LEU A 46 7.83 0.60 8.95
C LEU A 46 8.85 1.56 9.56
#